data_388e7378969e395e9d5ef2443c1e6305
#
_entry.id   388e7378969e395e9d5ef2443c1e6305
#
_cell.length_a   1.000
_cell.length_b   1.000
_cell.length_c   1.000
_cell.angle_alpha   90.00
_cell.angle_beta   90.00
_cell.angle_gamma   90.00
#
_symmetry.space_group_name_H-M   'P 1'
#
loop_
_entity.id
_entity.type
_entity.pdbx_description
1 polymer ?
#
loop_
_entity_poly.entity_id
_entity_poly.type
_entity_poly.pdbx_seq_one_letter_code
_entity_poly.pdbx_strand_id
1 'polypeptide(L)'
;MLEELKQKVFEANLLLPKHNLVVLTWGNVSEIDRKSNLVVIKPSGVPYEKLRPEMMVVVNEKGEVVEGDLKPSVDTPTHLELYRQFKDIGGIAHTHSTWATIWAQAGRSIPCLGGTHADHFISGIPCTRALTKEEAENEMELNTGKVIVETFKNLDYHEIPAVLE
;
A
#
# COMPACT_ATOMS: atom_id res chain seq x y z
N MET A 1 -0.81 -19.32 11.87
CA MET A 1 0.54 -18.94 11.39
C MET A 1 0.68 -17.43 11.43
N LEU A 2 1.81 -16.87 11.79
CA LEU A 2 2.05 -15.42 11.84
C LEU A 2 1.04 -14.61 12.70
N GLU A 3 0.60 -15.12 13.84
CA GLU A 3 -0.45 -14.48 14.66
C GLU A 3 -0.04 -13.08 15.15
N GLU A 4 1.21 -12.91 15.58
CA GLU A 4 1.73 -11.58 15.97
C GLU A 4 1.72 -10.60 14.80
N LEU A 5 2.07 -11.06 13.60
CA LEU A 5 2.05 -10.24 12.40
C LEU A 5 0.63 -9.87 11.98
N LYS A 6 -0.32 -10.81 12.08
CA LYS A 6 -1.75 -10.53 11.84
C LYS A 6 -2.28 -9.47 12.81
N GLN A 7 -1.93 -9.58 14.09
CA GLN A 7 -2.30 -8.60 15.09
C GLN A 7 -1.74 -7.21 14.75
N LYS A 8 -0.46 -7.13 14.41
CA LYS A 8 0.20 -5.88 14.03
C LYS A 8 -0.42 -5.24 12.78
N VAL A 9 -0.66 -6.03 11.72
CA VAL A 9 -1.28 -5.57 10.48
C VAL A 9 -2.72 -5.12 10.73
N PHE A 10 -3.48 -5.84 11.55
CA PHE A 10 -4.82 -5.45 11.98
C PHE A 10 -4.80 -4.08 12.68
N GLU A 11 -3.96 -3.89 13.69
CA GLU A 11 -3.84 -2.62 14.42
C GLU A 11 -3.46 -1.47 13.48
N ALA A 12 -2.50 -1.69 12.58
CA ALA A 12 -2.10 -0.70 11.58
C ALA A 12 -3.26 -0.33 10.64
N ASN A 13 -4.06 -1.30 10.22
CA ASN A 13 -5.26 -1.03 9.41
C ASN A 13 -6.28 -0.16 10.18
N LEU A 14 -6.48 -0.35 11.48
CA LEU A 14 -7.40 0.46 12.28
C LEU A 14 -6.93 1.91 12.45
N LEU A 15 -5.64 2.19 12.30
CA LEU A 15 -5.12 3.56 12.30
C LEU A 15 -5.58 4.37 11.08
N LEU A 16 -5.84 3.73 9.94
CA LEU A 16 -6.25 4.41 8.72
C LEU A 16 -7.55 5.22 8.91
N PRO A 17 -8.69 4.62 9.32
CA PRO A 17 -9.91 5.38 9.59
C PRO A 17 -9.78 6.31 10.79
N LYS A 18 -9.02 5.92 11.82
CA LYS A 18 -8.76 6.77 13.01
C LYS A 18 -8.11 8.10 12.63
N HIS A 19 -7.27 8.12 11.61
CA HIS A 19 -6.58 9.31 11.11
C HIS A 19 -7.22 9.92 9.85
N ASN A 20 -8.44 9.49 9.48
CA ASN A 20 -9.17 9.96 8.29
C ASN A 20 -8.37 9.79 6.99
N LEU A 21 -7.61 8.70 6.87
CA LEU A 21 -6.79 8.39 5.71
C LEU A 21 -7.50 7.52 4.67
N VAL A 22 -8.73 7.07 4.98
CA VAL A 22 -9.52 6.18 4.11
C VAL A 22 -10.98 6.55 4.14
N VAL A 23 -11.71 6.08 3.13
CA VAL A 23 -13.16 6.23 2.96
C VAL A 23 -13.78 4.85 2.81
N LEU A 24 -14.92 4.59 3.46
CA LEU A 24 -15.62 3.30 3.42
C LEU A 24 -14.70 2.13 3.84
N THR A 25 -14.55 1.14 2.96
CA THR A 25 -13.69 -0.04 3.16
C THR A 25 -12.36 0.06 2.41
N TRP A 26 -12.14 1.18 1.73
CA TRP A 26 -10.97 1.41 0.87
C TRP A 26 -9.70 1.60 1.69
N GLY A 27 -8.58 1.43 1.00
CA GLY A 27 -7.28 1.44 1.66
C GLY A 27 -7.00 0.18 2.48
N ASN A 28 -5.75 -0.05 2.76
CA ASN A 28 -5.28 -1.20 3.51
C ASN A 28 -3.83 -1.04 3.93
N VAL A 29 -3.42 -1.85 4.89
CA VAL A 29 -2.03 -2.04 5.26
C VAL A 29 -1.68 -3.51 5.09
N SER A 30 -0.47 -3.77 4.65
CA SER A 30 0.14 -5.09 4.66
C SER A 30 1.52 -5.06 5.29
N GLU A 31 2.01 -6.22 5.71
CA GLU A 31 3.39 -6.42 6.14
C GLU A 31 3.89 -7.77 5.63
N ILE A 32 5.18 -7.83 5.25
CA ILE A 32 5.84 -9.05 4.80
C ILE A 32 6.71 -9.66 5.89
N ASP A 33 6.58 -10.96 6.13
CA ASP A 33 7.61 -11.73 6.81
C ASP A 33 8.67 -12.18 5.80
N ARG A 34 9.81 -11.51 5.80
CA ARG A 34 10.93 -11.80 4.88
C ARG A 34 11.55 -13.17 5.07
N LYS A 35 11.33 -13.83 6.22
CA LYS A 35 11.88 -15.18 6.49
C LYS A 35 11.08 -16.24 5.74
N SER A 36 9.76 -16.13 5.75
CA SER A 36 8.86 -17.06 5.07
C SER A 36 8.43 -16.57 3.67
N ASN A 37 8.70 -15.31 3.31
CA ASN A 37 8.19 -14.62 2.12
C ASN A 37 6.64 -14.64 2.05
N LEU A 38 5.98 -14.56 3.22
CA LEU A 38 4.54 -14.47 3.33
C LEU A 38 4.14 -13.03 3.66
N VAL A 39 3.04 -12.58 3.04
CA VAL A 39 2.47 -11.24 3.24
C VAL A 39 1.15 -11.38 3.96
N VAL A 40 0.98 -10.61 5.04
CA VAL A 40 -0.30 -10.45 5.73
C VAL A 40 -0.95 -9.17 5.23
N ILE A 41 -2.21 -9.24 4.80
CA ILE A 41 -2.95 -8.11 4.24
C ILE A 41 -4.41 -8.11 4.71
N LYS A 42 -5.03 -6.92 4.73
CA LYS A 42 -6.45 -6.74 5.01
C LYS A 42 -7.32 -7.48 4.00
N PRO A 43 -8.40 -8.15 4.43
CA PRO A 43 -9.38 -8.71 3.51
C PRO A 43 -10.14 -7.62 2.75
N SER A 44 -10.55 -7.94 1.51
CA SER A 44 -11.35 -7.07 0.65
C SER A 44 -12.76 -6.87 1.21
N GLY A 45 -13.27 -5.63 1.13
CA GLY A 45 -14.66 -5.31 1.39
C GLY A 45 -15.14 -5.45 2.84
N VAL A 46 -14.26 -5.76 3.80
CA VAL A 46 -14.62 -5.84 5.22
C VAL A 46 -14.59 -4.44 5.83
N PRO A 47 -15.71 -3.97 6.43
CA PRO A 47 -15.74 -2.70 7.16
C PRO A 47 -14.74 -2.69 8.32
N TYR A 48 -14.09 -1.56 8.55
CA TYR A 48 -13.06 -1.44 9.57
C TYR A 48 -13.55 -1.75 10.98
N GLU A 49 -14.79 -1.38 11.31
CA GLU A 49 -15.43 -1.66 12.61
C GLU A 49 -15.75 -3.15 12.84
N LYS A 50 -15.76 -3.94 11.76
CA LYS A 50 -15.96 -5.40 11.81
C LYS A 50 -14.69 -6.19 11.67
N LEU A 51 -13.57 -5.50 11.33
CA LEU A 51 -12.30 -6.15 11.13
C LEU A 51 -11.80 -6.79 12.43
N ARG A 52 -11.11 -7.93 12.33
CA ARG A 52 -10.50 -8.65 13.47
C ARG A 52 -9.17 -9.25 13.01
N PRO A 53 -8.24 -9.51 13.93
CA PRO A 53 -6.94 -10.09 13.59
C PRO A 53 -7.05 -11.42 12.82
N GLU A 54 -8.00 -12.27 13.18
CA GLU A 54 -8.21 -13.59 12.57
C GLU A 54 -8.67 -13.49 11.10
N MET A 55 -9.20 -12.33 10.72
CA MET A 55 -9.66 -12.06 9.35
C MET A 55 -8.52 -11.66 8.42
N MET A 56 -7.33 -11.33 8.95
CA MET A 56 -6.19 -11.00 8.10
C MET A 56 -5.82 -12.17 7.23
N VAL A 57 -5.63 -11.92 5.94
CA VAL A 57 -5.31 -12.94 4.95
C VAL A 57 -3.81 -13.05 4.77
N VAL A 58 -3.30 -14.27 4.72
CA VAL A 58 -1.90 -14.53 4.43
C VAL A 58 -1.77 -15.02 2.99
N VAL A 59 -0.93 -14.35 2.21
CA VAL A 59 -0.66 -14.72 0.82
C VAL A 59 0.83 -14.99 0.59
N ASN A 60 1.13 -15.83 -0.38
CA ASN A 60 2.50 -16.04 -0.84
C ASN A 60 2.92 -14.99 -1.90
N GLU A 61 4.16 -15.07 -2.38
CA GLU A 61 4.71 -14.18 -3.40
C GLU A 61 3.96 -14.18 -4.75
N LYS A 62 3.13 -15.21 -5.01
CA LYS A 62 2.29 -15.32 -6.20
C LYS A 62 0.89 -14.76 -5.99
N GLY A 63 0.55 -14.31 -4.78
CA GLY A 63 -0.78 -13.85 -4.42
C GLY A 63 -1.77 -14.98 -4.08
N GLU A 64 -1.30 -16.22 -3.98
CA GLU A 64 -2.12 -17.36 -3.57
C GLU A 64 -2.36 -17.30 -2.05
N VAL A 65 -3.61 -17.48 -1.64
CA VAL A 65 -3.97 -17.51 -0.22
C VAL A 65 -3.40 -18.77 0.44
N VAL A 66 -2.57 -18.57 1.45
CA VAL A 66 -1.96 -19.64 2.25
C VAL A 66 -2.74 -19.87 3.54
N GLU A 67 -3.32 -18.81 4.10
CA GLU A 67 -4.12 -18.87 5.32
C GLU A 67 -5.17 -17.75 5.30
N GLY A 68 -6.40 -18.11 5.74
CA GLY A 68 -7.58 -17.24 5.80
C GLY A 68 -8.67 -17.68 4.83
N ASP A 69 -9.93 -17.41 5.22
CA ASP A 69 -11.12 -17.81 4.46
C ASP A 69 -11.68 -16.67 3.61
N LEU A 70 -11.12 -15.46 3.76
CA LEU A 70 -11.60 -14.26 3.09
C LEU A 70 -10.74 -13.96 1.85
N LYS A 71 -11.31 -13.23 0.91
CA LYS A 71 -10.59 -12.72 -0.26
C LYS A 71 -9.62 -11.62 0.19
N PRO A 72 -8.32 -11.68 -0.17
CA PRO A 72 -7.38 -10.60 0.13
C PRO A 72 -7.78 -9.30 -0.58
N SER A 73 -7.24 -8.16 -0.12
CA SER A 73 -7.45 -6.87 -0.78
C SER A 73 -7.17 -6.97 -2.28
N VAL A 74 -7.94 -6.23 -3.06
CA VAL A 74 -7.73 -6.11 -4.52
C VAL A 74 -6.34 -5.54 -4.83
N ASP A 75 -5.78 -4.73 -3.94
CA ASP A 75 -4.45 -4.10 -4.07
C ASP A 75 -3.29 -5.08 -3.82
N THR A 76 -3.59 -6.35 -3.49
CA THR A 76 -2.55 -7.36 -3.23
C THR A 76 -1.49 -7.44 -4.34
N PRO A 77 -1.82 -7.44 -5.64
CA PRO A 77 -0.80 -7.46 -6.70
C PRO A 77 0.14 -6.25 -6.67
N THR A 78 -0.39 -5.05 -6.37
CA THR A 78 0.41 -3.83 -6.17
C THR A 78 1.43 -4.04 -5.04
N HIS A 79 0.95 -4.46 -3.85
CA HIS A 79 1.81 -4.68 -2.69
C HIS A 79 2.89 -5.74 -2.95
N LEU A 80 2.52 -6.85 -3.58
CA LEU A 80 3.47 -7.92 -3.90
C LEU A 80 4.55 -7.46 -4.89
N GLU A 81 4.19 -6.64 -5.89
CA GLU A 81 5.17 -6.06 -6.81
C GLU A 81 6.15 -5.15 -6.07
N LEU A 82 5.66 -4.28 -5.17
CA LEU A 82 6.52 -3.41 -4.37
C LEU A 82 7.45 -4.22 -3.44
N TYR A 83 6.95 -5.26 -2.75
CA TYR A 83 7.79 -6.15 -1.94
C TYR A 83 8.82 -6.92 -2.75
N ARG A 84 8.51 -7.22 -4.02
CA ARG A 84 9.43 -7.90 -4.94
C ARG A 84 10.56 -7.00 -5.38
N GLN A 85 10.28 -5.71 -5.59
CA GLN A 85 11.25 -4.74 -6.10
C GLN A 85 12.05 -4.05 -4.98
N PHE A 86 11.39 -3.69 -3.90
CA PHE A 86 11.99 -3.03 -2.73
C PHE A 86 12.23 -4.07 -1.63
N LYS A 87 13.44 -4.66 -1.62
CA LYS A 87 13.77 -5.84 -0.81
C LYS A 87 13.82 -5.62 0.70
N ASP A 88 13.98 -4.41 1.14
CA ASP A 88 14.21 -4.02 2.54
C ASP A 88 13.01 -3.29 3.17
N ILE A 89 11.95 -2.98 2.42
CA ILE A 89 10.70 -2.53 3.03
C ILE A 89 10.01 -3.69 3.75
N GLY A 90 9.43 -3.41 4.92
CA GLY A 90 8.69 -4.38 5.73
C GLY A 90 7.18 -4.24 5.61
N GLY A 91 6.67 -3.01 5.40
CA GLY A 91 5.25 -2.72 5.36
C GLY A 91 4.87 -1.73 4.27
N ILE A 92 3.61 -1.80 3.83
CA ILE A 92 3.02 -0.88 2.86
C ILE A 92 1.65 -0.45 3.37
N ALA A 93 1.36 0.85 3.30
CA ALA A 93 0.05 1.43 3.57
C ALA A 93 -0.48 2.10 2.29
N HIS A 94 -1.63 1.61 1.81
CA HIS A 94 -2.41 2.25 0.76
C HIS A 94 -3.50 3.10 1.41
N THR A 95 -3.59 4.37 1.04
CA THR A 95 -4.55 5.31 1.62
C THR A 95 -5.35 6.04 0.55
N HIS A 96 -6.52 6.53 0.94
CA HIS A 96 -7.34 7.47 0.16
C HIS A 96 -7.44 8.81 0.91
N SER A 97 -6.31 9.31 1.42
CA SER A 97 -6.22 10.62 2.06
C SER A 97 -6.72 11.70 1.10
N THR A 98 -7.74 12.47 1.50
CA THR A 98 -8.40 13.46 0.63
C THR A 98 -7.40 14.40 -0.03
N TRP A 99 -6.46 14.94 0.74
CA TRP A 99 -5.48 15.90 0.21
C TRP A 99 -4.48 15.25 -0.74
N ALA A 100 -3.97 14.06 -0.40
CA ALA A 100 -3.06 13.32 -1.27
C ALA A 100 -3.77 12.91 -2.58
N THR A 101 -5.01 12.42 -2.49
CA THR A 101 -5.81 12.04 -3.67
C THR A 101 -6.09 13.22 -4.60
N ILE A 102 -6.31 14.42 -4.07
CA ILE A 102 -6.47 15.63 -4.90
C ILE A 102 -5.22 15.90 -5.75
N TRP A 103 -4.03 15.77 -5.17
CA TRP A 103 -2.77 15.93 -5.89
C TRP A 103 -2.56 14.81 -6.91
N ALA A 104 -2.83 13.56 -6.54
CA ALA A 104 -2.75 12.40 -7.43
C ALA A 104 -3.64 12.58 -8.65
N GLN A 105 -4.93 12.91 -8.45
CA GLN A 105 -5.89 13.14 -9.54
C GLN A 105 -5.53 14.35 -10.42
N ALA A 106 -4.80 15.31 -9.88
CA ALA A 106 -4.27 16.43 -10.66
C ALA A 106 -2.99 16.07 -11.45
N GLY A 107 -2.47 14.83 -11.30
CA GLY A 107 -1.22 14.39 -11.91
C GLY A 107 -0.01 15.19 -11.42
N ARG A 108 0.01 15.62 -10.15
CA ARG A 108 1.00 16.55 -9.61
C ARG A 108 1.64 16.00 -8.34
N SER A 109 2.96 16.08 -8.27
CA SER A 109 3.70 15.82 -7.04
C SER A 109 3.38 16.87 -5.96
N ILE A 110 3.43 16.49 -4.69
CA ILE A 110 3.30 17.42 -3.57
C ILE A 110 4.67 18.07 -3.35
N PRO A 111 4.81 19.41 -3.55
CA PRO A 111 6.09 20.08 -3.33
C PRO A 111 6.40 20.22 -1.84
N CYS A 112 7.67 20.16 -1.47
CA CYS A 112 8.11 20.43 -0.11
C CYS A 112 8.10 21.95 0.14
N LEU A 113 7.02 22.46 0.73
CA LEU A 113 6.81 23.89 0.96
C LEU A 113 6.95 24.32 2.42
N GLY A 114 7.19 23.41 3.35
CA GLY A 114 7.25 23.74 4.77
C GLY A 114 8.10 22.80 5.60
N GLY A 115 8.53 23.28 6.77
CA GLY A 115 9.42 22.56 7.69
C GLY A 115 8.86 21.20 8.10
N THR A 116 7.58 21.11 8.48
CA THR A 116 6.94 19.85 8.86
C THR A 116 7.01 18.80 7.75
N HIS A 117 6.88 19.20 6.48
CA HIS A 117 7.09 18.29 5.36
C HIS A 117 8.56 17.85 5.30
N ALA A 118 9.48 18.80 5.39
CA ALA A 118 10.93 18.55 5.33
C ALA A 118 11.45 17.67 6.49
N ASP A 119 10.75 17.65 7.64
CA ASP A 119 11.08 16.77 8.77
C ASP A 119 10.84 15.28 8.45
N HIS A 120 10.04 14.97 7.44
CA HIS A 120 9.64 13.60 7.09
C HIS A 120 10.12 13.16 5.70
N PHE A 121 10.35 14.11 4.78
CA PHE A 121 10.70 13.83 3.39
C PHE A 121 11.79 14.82 2.94
N ILE A 122 12.87 14.31 2.34
CA ILE A 122 13.98 15.17 1.85
C ILE A 122 13.52 16.09 0.73
N SER A 123 12.50 15.69 -0.05
CA SER A 123 11.99 16.49 -1.17
C SER A 123 10.46 16.38 -1.29
N GLY A 124 9.90 16.80 -2.42
CA GLY A 124 8.48 16.60 -2.71
C GLY A 124 8.11 15.13 -2.84
N ILE A 125 6.84 14.79 -2.55
CA ILE A 125 6.29 13.46 -2.75
C ILE A 125 5.97 13.29 -4.24
N PRO A 126 6.57 12.32 -4.95
CA PRO A 126 6.38 12.14 -6.38
C PRO A 126 4.95 11.66 -6.69
N CYS A 127 4.46 12.01 -7.89
CA CYS A 127 3.26 11.43 -8.47
C CYS A 127 3.68 10.51 -9.62
N THR A 128 3.06 9.35 -9.73
CA THR A 128 3.27 8.44 -10.87
C THR A 128 2.76 9.08 -12.15
N ARG A 129 3.18 8.56 -13.30
CA ARG A 129 2.44 8.78 -14.54
C ARG A 129 1.09 8.08 -14.47
N ALA A 130 0.14 8.53 -15.25
CA ALA A 130 -1.11 7.80 -15.44
C ALA A 130 -0.83 6.41 -16.08
N LEU A 131 -1.67 5.43 -15.74
CA LEU A 131 -1.70 4.16 -16.46
C LEU A 131 -2.14 4.40 -17.92
N THR A 132 -1.56 3.66 -18.84
CA THR A 132 -2.09 3.58 -20.20
C THR A 132 -3.43 2.84 -20.19
N LYS A 133 -4.20 2.99 -21.28
CA LYS A 133 -5.47 2.25 -21.42
C LYS A 133 -5.25 0.74 -21.30
N GLU A 134 -4.21 0.20 -21.93
CA GLU A 134 -3.88 -1.22 -21.89
C GLU A 134 -3.53 -1.67 -20.45
N GLU A 135 -2.74 -0.89 -19.70
CA GLU A 135 -2.38 -1.17 -18.31
C GLU A 135 -3.59 -1.13 -17.37
N ALA A 136 -4.53 -0.20 -17.62
CA ALA A 136 -5.75 -0.07 -16.81
C ALA A 136 -6.78 -1.19 -17.12
N GLU A 137 -6.86 -1.66 -18.37
CA GLU A 137 -7.76 -2.73 -18.78
C GLU A 137 -7.23 -4.13 -18.44
N ASN A 138 -5.90 -4.28 -18.27
CA ASN A 138 -5.26 -5.55 -17.99
C ASN A 138 -4.39 -5.46 -16.74
N GLU A 139 -4.74 -6.22 -15.69
CA GLU A 139 -3.98 -6.32 -14.44
C GLU A 139 -3.67 -4.93 -13.80
N MET A 140 -4.68 -4.07 -13.70
CA MET A 140 -4.55 -2.68 -13.24
C MET A 140 -3.71 -2.57 -11.95
N GLU A 141 -4.00 -3.37 -10.94
CA GLU A 141 -3.31 -3.33 -9.66
C GLU A 141 -1.83 -3.72 -9.76
N LEU A 142 -1.50 -4.71 -10.60
CA LEU A 142 -0.10 -5.07 -10.86
C LEU A 142 0.62 -3.94 -11.62
N ASN A 143 -0.04 -3.34 -12.60
CA ASN A 143 0.53 -2.25 -13.37
C ASN A 143 0.68 -0.97 -12.53
N THR A 144 -0.21 -0.72 -11.58
CA THR A 144 -0.03 0.32 -10.55
C THR A 144 1.28 0.10 -9.79
N GLY A 145 1.54 -1.13 -9.31
CA GLY A 145 2.82 -1.46 -8.68
C GLY A 145 4.03 -1.18 -9.58
N LYS A 146 3.94 -1.52 -10.86
CA LYS A 146 5.02 -1.28 -11.84
C LYS A 146 5.30 0.21 -12.06
N VAL A 147 4.28 1.06 -12.20
CA VAL A 147 4.48 2.51 -12.39
C VAL A 147 5.01 3.19 -11.13
N ILE A 148 4.66 2.68 -9.93
CA ILE A 148 5.29 3.10 -8.68
C ILE A 148 6.79 2.79 -8.73
N VAL A 149 7.17 1.56 -9.05
CA VAL A 149 8.60 1.16 -9.19
C VAL A 149 9.31 2.00 -10.24
N GLU A 150 8.65 2.28 -11.38
CA GLU A 150 9.20 3.16 -12.42
C GLU A 150 9.50 4.57 -11.88
N THR A 151 8.60 5.12 -11.06
CA THR A 151 8.75 6.44 -10.45
C THR A 151 9.98 6.50 -9.53
N PHE A 152 10.30 5.42 -8.84
CA PHE A 152 11.45 5.35 -7.94
C PHE A 152 12.78 4.98 -8.59
N LYS A 153 12.88 4.80 -9.92
CA LYS A 153 14.15 4.44 -10.58
C LYS A 153 15.34 5.36 -10.27
N ASN A 154 15.04 6.65 -10.03
CA ASN A 154 16.06 7.68 -9.77
C ASN A 154 15.81 8.39 -8.43
N LEU A 155 15.01 7.81 -7.55
CA LEU A 155 14.67 8.34 -6.23
C LEU A 155 15.01 7.31 -5.17
N ASP A 156 15.45 7.78 -4.02
CA ASP A 156 15.65 6.92 -2.86
C ASP A 156 14.34 6.81 -2.05
N TYR A 157 13.73 5.63 -2.05
CA TYR A 157 12.50 5.36 -1.30
C TYR A 157 12.71 5.32 0.22
N HIS A 158 13.95 5.33 0.71
CA HIS A 158 14.24 5.52 2.14
C HIS A 158 14.14 7.00 2.54
N GLU A 159 14.50 7.88 1.61
CA GLU A 159 14.41 9.33 1.81
C GLU A 159 13.02 9.88 1.51
N ILE A 160 12.28 9.22 0.61
CA ILE A 160 10.93 9.59 0.19
C ILE A 160 10.04 8.34 0.22
N PRO A 161 9.64 7.86 1.43
CA PRO A 161 8.87 6.61 1.55
C PRO A 161 7.38 6.80 1.22
N ALA A 162 7.05 7.60 0.22
CA ALA A 162 5.68 7.87 -0.22
C ALA A 162 5.62 8.20 -1.71
N VAL A 163 4.49 7.89 -2.33
CA VAL A 163 4.19 8.16 -3.73
C VAL A 163 2.68 8.40 -3.89
N LEU A 164 2.31 9.22 -4.86
CA LEU A 164 0.93 9.42 -5.30
C LEU A 164 0.69 8.61 -6.58
N GLU A 165 -0.48 7.98 -6.66
CA GLU A 165 -0.89 7.16 -7.81
C GLU A 165 -2.31 7.46 -8.27
#